data_a3879c87e83ba457390344ecac198b55
#
_entry.id   a3879c87e83ba457390344ecac198b55
#
_cell.length_a   1.000
_cell.length_b   1.000
_cell.length_c   1.000
_cell.angle_alpha   90.00
_cell.angle_beta   90.00
_cell.angle_gamma   90.00
#
_symmetry.space_group_name_H-M   'P 1'
#
loop_
_entity.id
_entity.type
_entity.pdbx_description
1 polymer ?
#
loop_
_entity_poly.entity_id
_entity_poly.type
_entity_poly.pdbx_seq_one_letter_code
_entity_poly.pdbx_strand_id
1 'polypeptide(L)'
;MRAAGLLFLALPLGLAALAGCLPEPGEPSSLVKSTRVLAVGSEPAEALPGQPVTLRLLLADPAAFPPSAEDIEWAFCTAPKPPVDNNVISDSCLSDGAEVVATGPGPVVAVLPADGCARFGPELPPARAGEPPARPREPDSTGGYYQPVRARVARQTAIGLVRIQCGLAGATSELAAAYRARYLPNHRPQLLRIELSDAADGRPLPADALPGSRPVRLRASFSADSAERFPVVAPELPTLPQTLIDQTESLQVAWFATFGSFELGHTVAPPGQTTVDNTWTLPPQPDPGTLGPGTLWPGMLWIVLRDSRGGLDWMELPVKVK
;
A
#
# COMPACT_ATOMS: atom_id res chain seq x y z
N MET A 1 -85.02 -5.14 23.51
CA MET A 1 -84.41 -3.89 23.00
C MET A 1 -83.19 -3.56 23.90
N ARG A 2 -82.05 -3.98 23.57
CA ARG A 2 -80.78 -3.54 24.20
C ARG A 2 -79.70 -3.44 23.13
N ALA A 3 -79.26 -2.26 22.87
CA ALA A 3 -78.19 -1.94 21.93
C ALA A 3 -76.82 -2.25 22.57
N ALA A 4 -76.05 -3.08 21.89
CA ALA A 4 -74.67 -3.35 22.26
C ALA A 4 -73.73 -2.37 21.52
N GLY A 5 -73.05 -1.47 22.27
CA GLY A 5 -72.02 -0.59 21.72
C GLY A 5 -70.70 -1.33 21.57
N LEU A 6 -70.19 -1.36 20.36
CA LEU A 6 -68.80 -1.81 20.07
C LEU A 6 -67.84 -0.67 20.34
N LEU A 7 -66.97 -0.90 21.34
CA LEU A 7 -65.83 -0.03 21.65
C LEU A 7 -64.67 -0.42 20.70
N PHE A 8 -64.32 0.45 19.74
CA PHE A 8 -63.10 0.31 18.95
C PHE A 8 -61.91 0.85 19.77
N LEU A 9 -61.05 -0.06 20.23
CA LEU A 9 -59.74 0.26 20.79
C LEU A 9 -58.77 0.56 19.62
N ALA A 10 -58.47 1.83 19.42
CA ALA A 10 -57.42 2.24 18.53
C ALA A 10 -56.05 2.03 19.20
N LEU A 11 -55.30 1.04 18.72
CA LEU A 11 -53.92 0.78 19.11
C LEU A 11 -53.01 1.79 18.37
N PRO A 12 -52.22 2.66 19.04
CA PRO A 12 -51.24 3.46 18.35
C PRO A 12 -50.05 2.57 17.94
N LEU A 13 -49.91 2.32 16.63
CA LEU A 13 -48.71 1.73 16.07
C LEU A 13 -47.55 2.71 16.27
N GLY A 14 -46.76 2.49 17.32
CA GLY A 14 -45.50 3.17 17.53
C GLY A 14 -44.52 2.76 16.41
N LEU A 15 -44.28 3.65 15.45
CA LEU A 15 -43.15 3.59 14.56
C LEU A 15 -41.89 3.76 15.40
N ALA A 16 -41.29 2.67 15.88
CA ALA A 16 -39.94 2.66 16.38
C ALA A 16 -39.04 2.99 15.19
N ALA A 17 -38.62 4.25 15.09
CA ALA A 17 -37.55 4.64 14.21
C ALA A 17 -36.32 3.81 14.59
N LEU A 18 -35.99 2.83 13.76
CA LEU A 18 -34.71 2.16 13.74
C LEU A 18 -33.67 3.21 13.30
N ALA A 19 -33.26 4.06 14.23
CA ALA A 19 -32.03 4.80 14.11
C ALA A 19 -30.91 3.74 14.20
N GLY A 20 -30.66 3.05 13.07
CA GLY A 20 -29.46 2.29 12.91
C GLY A 20 -28.31 3.25 13.12
N CYS A 21 -27.49 3.03 14.15
CA CYS A 21 -26.19 3.66 14.26
C CYS A 21 -25.38 3.26 13.02
N LEU A 22 -25.46 4.10 11.97
CA LEU A 22 -24.45 4.07 10.93
C LEU A 22 -23.14 4.41 11.67
N PRO A 23 -22.11 3.54 11.64
CA PRO A 23 -20.83 3.91 12.18
C PRO A 23 -20.45 5.23 11.52
N GLU A 24 -20.08 6.24 12.31
CA GLU A 24 -19.51 7.46 11.76
C GLU A 24 -18.40 7.03 10.80
N PRO A 25 -18.38 7.51 9.55
CA PRO A 25 -17.30 7.20 8.64
C PRO A 25 -16.01 7.67 9.34
N GLY A 26 -15.15 6.72 9.69
CA GLY A 26 -13.86 7.01 10.32
C GLY A 26 -13.10 7.99 9.46
N GLU A 27 -12.18 8.73 10.06
CA GLU A 27 -11.35 9.68 9.32
C GLU A 27 -10.72 9.01 8.08
N PRO A 28 -10.69 9.69 6.93
CA PRO A 28 -10.10 9.12 5.73
C PRO A 28 -8.65 8.69 5.99
N SER A 29 -8.29 7.49 5.56
CA SER A 29 -6.93 6.99 5.71
C SER A 29 -5.88 7.84 5.00
N SER A 30 -6.30 8.69 4.07
CA SER A 30 -5.49 9.69 3.37
C SER A 30 -5.12 10.92 4.21
N LEU A 31 -5.80 11.15 5.34
CA LEU A 31 -5.54 12.28 6.23
C LEU A 31 -4.51 11.88 7.30
N VAL A 32 -3.36 12.58 7.33
CA VAL A 32 -2.26 12.33 8.28
C VAL A 32 -2.35 13.35 9.41
N LYS A 33 -2.87 12.94 10.57
CA LYS A 33 -2.99 13.77 11.78
C LYS A 33 -1.95 13.46 12.85
N SER A 34 -1.30 12.33 12.74
CA SER A 34 -0.25 11.90 13.66
C SER A 34 0.86 11.20 12.87
N THR A 35 2.03 11.10 13.48
CA THR A 35 3.16 10.37 12.93
C THR A 35 2.75 8.95 12.55
N ARG A 36 3.00 8.53 11.31
CA ARG A 36 2.73 7.17 10.85
C ARG A 36 3.58 6.76 9.66
N VAL A 37 3.79 5.46 9.51
CA VAL A 37 4.44 4.87 8.36
C VAL A 37 3.45 4.79 7.20
N LEU A 38 3.80 5.36 6.04
CA LEU A 38 3.01 5.32 4.82
C LEU A 38 3.46 4.24 3.84
N ALA A 39 4.78 3.94 3.82
CA ALA A 39 5.33 2.93 2.94
C ALA A 39 6.58 2.28 3.55
N VAL A 40 6.77 1.00 3.25
CA VAL A 40 8.00 0.23 3.49
C VAL A 40 8.37 -0.43 2.17
N GLY A 41 9.55 -0.16 1.66
CA GLY A 41 10.02 -0.65 0.37
C GLY A 41 11.47 -1.11 0.40
N SER A 42 11.91 -1.69 -0.70
CA SER A 42 13.29 -2.14 -0.89
C SER A 42 13.88 -1.67 -2.22
N GLU A 43 15.20 -1.63 -2.28
CA GLU A 43 15.98 -1.40 -3.50
C GLU A 43 17.10 -2.44 -3.56
N PRO A 44 17.16 -3.32 -4.58
CA PRO A 44 16.18 -3.46 -5.65
C PRO A 44 14.79 -3.87 -5.14
N ALA A 45 13.74 -3.67 -5.98
CA ALA A 45 12.37 -4.05 -5.65
C ALA A 45 12.19 -5.57 -5.54
N GLU A 46 13.02 -6.33 -6.28
CA GLU A 46 13.07 -7.79 -6.25
C GLU A 46 14.52 -8.27 -6.24
N ALA A 47 14.82 -9.27 -5.42
CA ALA A 47 16.16 -9.85 -5.32
C ALA A 47 16.12 -11.38 -5.08
N LEU A 48 17.24 -12.05 -5.33
CA LEU A 48 17.41 -13.45 -4.97
C LEU A 48 17.61 -13.60 -3.44
N PRO A 49 17.18 -14.71 -2.84
CA PRO A 49 17.57 -15.07 -1.49
C PRO A 49 19.08 -14.98 -1.29
N GLY A 50 19.54 -14.46 -0.18
CA GLY A 50 20.97 -14.24 0.12
C GLY A 50 21.56 -12.98 -0.51
N GLN A 51 20.82 -12.22 -1.31
CA GLN A 51 21.30 -10.95 -1.86
C GLN A 51 21.01 -9.77 -0.92
N PRO A 52 21.84 -8.72 -0.98
CA PRO A 52 21.60 -7.50 -0.23
C PRO A 52 20.46 -6.69 -0.86
N VAL A 53 19.65 -6.08 0.01
CA VAL A 53 18.61 -5.10 -0.36
C VAL A 53 18.73 -3.89 0.56
N THR A 54 18.47 -2.71 0.04
CA THR A 54 18.35 -1.50 0.85
C THR A 54 16.90 -1.34 1.28
N LEU A 55 16.61 -1.47 2.57
CA LEU A 55 15.29 -1.26 3.15
C LEU A 55 15.06 0.23 3.36
N ARG A 56 13.88 0.71 3.00
CA ARG A 56 13.49 2.12 3.05
C ARG A 56 12.10 2.26 3.66
N LEU A 57 11.86 3.37 4.36
CA LEU A 57 10.60 3.66 5.01
C LEU A 57 10.21 5.12 4.75
N LEU A 58 8.93 5.33 4.44
CA LEU A 58 8.32 6.65 4.40
C LEU A 58 7.56 6.89 5.71
N LEU A 59 8.12 7.75 6.55
CA LEU A 59 7.49 8.21 7.78
C LEU A 59 6.84 9.56 7.54
N ALA A 60 5.55 9.66 7.73
CA ALA A 60 4.85 10.94 7.69
C ALA A 60 4.69 11.48 9.11
N ASP A 61 5.16 12.71 9.33
CA ASP A 61 4.95 13.45 10.57
C ASP A 61 4.33 14.81 10.24
N PRO A 62 3.08 15.07 10.66
CA PRO A 62 2.43 16.35 10.42
C PRO A 62 3.04 17.52 11.21
N ALA A 63 3.79 17.24 12.28
CA ALA A 63 4.39 18.25 13.14
C ALA A 63 5.83 18.61 12.75
N ALA A 64 6.51 17.77 11.98
CA ALA A 64 7.90 17.97 11.61
C ALA A 64 8.18 17.55 10.15
N PHE A 65 8.84 18.45 9.41
CA PHE A 65 9.36 18.12 8.08
C PHE A 65 10.77 18.70 7.89
N PRO A 66 11.76 17.87 7.56
CA PRO A 66 11.71 16.41 7.55
C PRO A 66 11.37 15.83 8.93
N PRO A 67 10.77 14.63 9.01
CA PRO A 67 10.55 13.97 10.30
C PRO A 67 11.88 13.81 11.02
N SER A 68 11.85 13.86 12.35
CA SER A 68 13.05 13.64 13.17
C SER A 68 13.68 12.30 12.81
N ALA A 69 15.01 12.26 12.70
CA ALA A 69 15.73 11.03 12.45
C ALA A 69 15.58 10.11 13.69
N GLU A 70 14.61 9.22 13.62
CA GLU A 70 14.40 8.17 14.63
C GLU A 70 15.09 6.88 14.18
N ASP A 71 15.58 6.12 15.13
CA ASP A 71 16.09 4.81 14.85
C ASP A 71 14.96 3.87 14.44
N ILE A 72 15.14 3.22 13.32
CA ILE A 72 14.23 2.21 12.80
C ILE A 72 14.81 0.84 13.11
N GLU A 73 14.08 0.00 13.85
CA GLU A 73 14.41 -1.41 13.98
C GLU A 73 13.85 -2.17 12.78
N TRP A 74 14.72 -2.78 12.01
CA TRP A 74 14.41 -3.62 10.88
C TRP A 74 14.55 -5.08 11.20
N ALA A 75 13.54 -5.90 10.85
CA ALA A 75 13.58 -7.34 11.07
C ALA A 75 12.92 -8.09 9.92
N PHE A 76 13.48 -9.24 9.53
CA PHE A 76 12.83 -10.19 8.64
C PHE A 76 11.94 -11.14 9.43
N CYS A 77 10.70 -11.34 8.96
CA CYS A 77 9.82 -12.36 9.53
C CYS A 77 10.38 -13.75 9.23
N THR A 78 10.38 -14.62 10.22
CA THR A 78 10.97 -15.95 10.11
C THR A 78 9.95 -17.07 9.93
N ALA A 79 8.68 -16.80 10.29
CA ALA A 79 7.59 -17.77 10.22
C ALA A 79 6.65 -17.47 9.06
N PRO A 80 6.33 -18.45 8.21
CA PRO A 80 5.27 -18.32 7.23
C PRO A 80 3.91 -18.20 7.93
N LYS A 81 2.93 -17.62 7.23
CA LYS A 81 1.56 -17.55 7.69
C LYS A 81 0.98 -18.96 7.91
N PRO A 82 0.32 -19.24 9.04
CA PRO A 82 -0.40 -20.49 9.22
C PRO A 82 -1.51 -20.69 8.16
N PRO A 83 -1.80 -21.93 7.73
CA PRO A 83 -2.82 -22.19 6.70
C PRO A 83 -4.21 -21.70 7.03
N VAL A 84 -4.55 -21.60 8.33
CA VAL A 84 -5.86 -21.18 8.82
C VAL A 84 -6.01 -19.66 8.94
N ASP A 85 -4.91 -18.91 8.85
CA ASP A 85 -4.92 -17.46 8.99
C ASP A 85 -5.26 -16.80 7.67
N ASN A 86 -6.13 -15.80 7.73
CA ASN A 86 -6.52 -15.00 6.58
C ASN A 86 -5.66 -13.72 6.43
N ASN A 87 -4.60 -13.59 7.23
CA ASN A 87 -3.68 -12.47 7.22
C ASN A 87 -2.64 -12.60 6.09
N VAL A 88 -2.02 -11.48 5.72
CA VAL A 88 -0.92 -11.45 4.73
C VAL A 88 0.36 -12.04 5.29
N ILE A 89 0.56 -11.95 6.61
CA ILE A 89 1.73 -12.43 7.35
C ILE A 89 1.30 -13.25 8.57
N SER A 90 2.24 -13.99 9.15
CA SER A 90 2.05 -14.60 10.48
C SER A 90 2.02 -13.53 11.57
N ASP A 91 1.10 -13.63 12.52
CA ASP A 91 1.04 -12.73 13.69
C ASP A 91 2.31 -12.79 14.54
N SER A 92 3.03 -13.90 14.52
CA SER A 92 4.32 -14.03 15.21
C SER A 92 5.37 -13.02 14.72
N CYS A 93 5.25 -12.54 13.48
CA CYS A 93 6.15 -11.50 12.96
C CYS A 93 6.04 -10.18 13.73
N LEU A 94 4.88 -9.89 14.31
CA LEU A 94 4.66 -8.69 15.12
C LEU A 94 5.30 -8.79 16.51
N SER A 95 5.66 -9.99 16.94
CA SER A 95 6.28 -10.28 18.24
C SER A 95 7.70 -10.90 18.08
N ASP A 96 7.84 -12.20 18.35
CA ASP A 96 9.11 -12.91 18.44
C ASP A 96 9.50 -13.65 17.14
N GLY A 97 8.58 -13.78 16.19
CA GLY A 97 8.79 -14.47 14.91
C GLY A 97 9.47 -13.59 13.86
N ALA A 98 10.39 -12.72 14.28
CA ALA A 98 11.16 -11.88 13.39
C ALA A 98 12.60 -11.75 13.88
N GLU A 99 13.55 -11.81 12.96
CA GLU A 99 14.98 -11.66 13.21
C GLU A 99 15.40 -10.22 12.91
N VAL A 100 15.90 -9.51 13.94
CA VAL A 100 16.41 -8.14 13.78
C VAL A 100 17.69 -8.18 12.93
N VAL A 101 17.71 -7.41 11.86
CA VAL A 101 18.83 -7.38 10.89
C VAL A 101 19.55 -6.05 10.88
N ALA A 102 18.91 -4.99 11.33
CA ALA A 102 19.54 -3.67 11.45
C ALA A 102 18.76 -2.76 12.39
N THR A 103 19.45 -1.77 12.96
CA THR A 103 18.86 -0.65 13.70
C THR A 103 19.62 0.61 13.32
N GLY A 104 18.92 1.68 13.00
CA GLY A 104 19.52 2.98 12.69
C GLY A 104 18.57 3.93 11.97
N PRO A 105 18.93 5.20 11.83
CA PRO A 105 18.15 6.18 11.11
C PRO A 105 18.27 5.96 9.59
N GLY A 106 17.17 6.10 8.89
CA GLY A 106 17.12 6.09 7.42
C GLY A 106 17.24 4.71 6.77
N PRO A 107 17.61 4.66 5.48
CA PRO A 107 17.75 3.42 4.75
C PRO A 107 18.89 2.55 5.28
N VAL A 108 18.67 1.23 5.34
CA VAL A 108 19.68 0.26 5.77
C VAL A 108 19.86 -0.84 4.73
N VAL A 109 21.08 -1.37 4.63
CA VAL A 109 21.35 -2.55 3.80
C VAL A 109 21.20 -3.80 4.66
N ALA A 110 20.36 -4.73 4.22
CA ALA A 110 20.17 -6.03 4.86
C ALA A 110 20.28 -7.14 3.82
N VAL A 111 20.73 -8.32 4.24
CA VAL A 111 20.84 -9.51 3.38
C VAL A 111 19.58 -10.33 3.52
N LEU A 112 18.88 -10.60 2.41
CA LEU A 112 17.69 -11.44 2.41
C LEU A 112 18.02 -12.85 2.92
N PRO A 113 17.12 -13.49 3.71
CA PRO A 113 17.32 -14.86 4.18
C PRO A 113 17.56 -15.80 3.00
N ALA A 114 18.62 -16.60 3.10
CA ALA A 114 19.00 -17.56 2.04
C ALA A 114 17.94 -18.65 1.83
N ASP A 115 17.15 -18.95 2.85
CA ASP A 115 16.06 -19.92 2.84
C ASP A 115 14.69 -19.28 2.58
N GLY A 116 14.65 -18.04 2.09
CA GLY A 116 13.40 -17.31 1.81
C GLY A 116 12.44 -18.07 0.91
N CYS A 117 12.95 -18.77 -0.13
CA CYS A 117 12.11 -19.59 -1.01
C CYS A 117 11.52 -20.83 -0.30
N ALA A 118 12.24 -21.42 0.65
CA ALA A 118 11.71 -22.52 1.43
C ALA A 118 10.65 -22.04 2.45
N ARG A 119 10.82 -20.83 3.00
CA ARG A 119 9.87 -20.25 3.96
C ARG A 119 8.64 -19.66 3.30
N PHE A 120 8.81 -18.87 2.25
CA PHE A 120 7.77 -18.02 1.65
C PHE A 120 7.56 -18.29 0.16
N GLY A 121 8.39 -19.11 -0.47
CA GLY A 121 8.38 -19.42 -1.90
C GLY A 121 7.66 -20.73 -2.24
N PRO A 122 7.90 -21.30 -3.42
CA PRO A 122 7.28 -22.53 -3.90
C PRO A 122 7.78 -23.79 -3.19
N GLU A 123 8.96 -23.73 -2.58
CA GLU A 123 9.58 -24.85 -1.89
C GLU A 123 8.85 -25.08 -0.56
N LEU A 124 8.08 -26.15 -0.48
CA LEU A 124 7.47 -26.53 0.79
C LEU A 124 8.49 -27.25 1.65
N PRO A 125 8.67 -26.84 2.92
CA PRO A 125 9.43 -27.64 3.86
C PRO A 125 8.86 -29.06 3.90
N PRO A 126 9.71 -30.10 4.02
CA PRO A 126 9.22 -31.46 4.10
C PRO A 126 8.28 -31.58 5.31
N ALA A 127 7.04 -32.01 5.04
CA ALA A 127 6.07 -32.28 6.09
C ALA A 127 6.60 -33.47 6.92
N ARG A 128 6.51 -33.41 8.25
CA ARG A 128 6.72 -34.56 9.11
C ARG A 128 5.57 -35.54 8.88
N ALA A 129 5.89 -36.83 8.99
CA ALA A 129 4.91 -37.89 8.81
C ALA A 129 3.73 -37.70 9.77
N GLY A 130 2.51 -37.52 9.20
CA GLY A 130 1.28 -37.29 9.96
C GLY A 130 0.98 -35.83 10.31
N GLU A 131 1.85 -34.88 9.97
CA GLU A 131 1.58 -33.45 10.13
C GLU A 131 1.09 -32.82 8.80
N PRO A 132 0.19 -31.83 8.87
CA PRO A 132 -0.18 -31.06 7.69
C PRO A 132 1.03 -30.28 7.17
N PRO A 133 1.04 -29.83 5.89
CA PRO A 133 2.08 -28.95 5.37
C PRO A 133 2.27 -27.74 6.26
N ALA A 134 3.51 -27.34 6.47
CA ALA A 134 3.86 -26.20 7.34
C ALA A 134 3.27 -24.87 6.87
N ARG A 135 2.83 -24.78 5.63
CA ARG A 135 2.10 -23.65 5.04
C ARG A 135 1.27 -24.10 3.83
N PRO A 136 0.23 -23.34 3.42
CA PRO A 136 -0.52 -23.65 2.22
C PRO A 136 0.39 -23.58 0.99
N ARG A 137 0.11 -24.43 0.03
CA ARG A 137 0.68 -24.30 -1.32
C ARG A 137 -0.11 -23.18 -2.01
N GLU A 138 0.49 -22.02 -2.11
CA GLU A 138 -0.08 -20.92 -2.88
C GLU A 138 0.48 -20.98 -4.30
N PRO A 139 -0.33 -21.25 -5.32
CA PRO A 139 0.10 -21.14 -6.70
C PRO A 139 0.26 -19.64 -7.01
N ASP A 140 1.48 -19.17 -7.08
CA ASP A 140 1.75 -17.84 -7.61
C ASP A 140 2.00 -17.95 -9.11
N SER A 141 1.00 -17.59 -9.90
CA SER A 141 1.09 -17.54 -11.36
C SER A 141 2.07 -16.47 -11.86
N THR A 142 2.43 -15.51 -11.01
CA THR A 142 3.41 -14.45 -11.35
C THR A 142 4.85 -14.86 -11.09
N GLY A 143 5.08 -16.01 -10.45
CA GLY A 143 6.42 -16.48 -10.05
C GLY A 143 7.06 -15.67 -8.94
N GLY A 144 6.30 -14.77 -8.27
CA GLY A 144 6.78 -13.91 -7.21
C GLY A 144 6.31 -14.34 -5.84
N TYR A 145 7.22 -14.29 -4.91
CA TYR A 145 6.98 -14.54 -3.50
C TYR A 145 7.56 -13.39 -2.69
N TYR A 146 7.17 -13.28 -1.43
CA TYR A 146 7.51 -12.10 -0.65
C TYR A 146 8.10 -12.51 0.70
N GLN A 147 9.26 -11.92 1.01
CA GLN A 147 9.83 -11.90 2.34
C GLN A 147 9.19 -10.77 3.13
N PRO A 148 8.39 -11.03 4.17
CA PRO A 148 7.86 -9.97 4.99
C PRO A 148 8.97 -9.32 5.83
N VAL A 149 8.90 -7.98 5.92
CA VAL A 149 9.82 -7.13 6.66
C VAL A 149 9.05 -6.33 7.69
N ARG A 150 9.46 -6.39 8.93
CA ARG A 150 8.94 -5.55 10.01
C ARG A 150 9.83 -4.33 10.19
N ALA A 151 9.24 -3.15 10.21
CA ALA A 151 9.86 -1.91 10.64
C ALA A 151 9.20 -1.40 11.92
N ARG A 152 9.97 -1.10 12.95
CA ARG A 152 9.49 -0.45 14.18
C ARG A 152 10.12 0.92 14.30
N VAL A 153 9.31 1.96 14.39
CA VAL A 153 9.72 3.35 14.50
C VAL A 153 8.65 4.17 15.22
N ALA A 154 9.02 5.13 16.05
CA ALA A 154 8.08 6.04 16.71
C ALA A 154 6.90 5.33 17.39
N ARG A 155 7.12 4.21 18.06
CA ARG A 155 6.12 3.32 18.68
C ARG A 155 5.14 2.67 17.68
N GLN A 156 5.44 2.70 16.40
CA GLN A 156 4.65 2.06 15.38
C GLN A 156 5.34 0.82 14.85
N THR A 157 4.55 -0.15 14.45
CA THR A 157 5.01 -1.32 13.71
C THR A 157 4.37 -1.30 12.33
N ALA A 158 5.21 -1.34 11.31
CA ALA A 158 4.79 -1.47 9.92
C ALA A 158 5.35 -2.75 9.31
N ILE A 159 4.61 -3.30 8.36
CA ILE A 159 5.02 -4.46 7.58
C ILE A 159 5.19 -4.05 6.14
N GLY A 160 6.35 -4.35 5.58
CA GLY A 160 6.63 -4.33 4.16
C GLY A 160 6.79 -5.72 3.60
N LEU A 161 6.74 -5.84 2.28
CA LEU A 161 6.92 -7.08 1.55
C LEU A 161 8.03 -6.88 0.52
N VAL A 162 9.14 -7.60 0.65
CA VAL A 162 10.21 -7.59 -0.34
C VAL A 162 10.03 -8.78 -1.27
N ARG A 163 9.91 -8.53 -2.55
CA ARG A 163 9.76 -9.59 -3.55
C ARG A 163 11.04 -10.41 -3.67
N ILE A 164 10.90 -11.74 -3.68
CA ILE A 164 12.02 -12.68 -3.82
C ILE A 164 11.86 -13.59 -5.02
N GLN A 165 12.96 -13.85 -5.73
CA GLN A 165 12.97 -14.72 -6.90
C GLN A 165 13.06 -16.17 -6.47
N CYS A 166 11.99 -16.92 -6.62
CA CYS A 166 11.94 -18.35 -6.27
C CYS A 166 11.57 -19.26 -7.45
N GLY A 167 11.17 -18.70 -8.60
CA GLY A 167 10.64 -19.46 -9.73
C GLY A 167 9.18 -19.86 -9.57
N LEU A 168 8.69 -20.72 -10.43
CA LEU A 168 7.28 -21.14 -10.46
C LEU A 168 7.00 -22.33 -9.55
N ALA A 169 5.86 -22.31 -8.86
CA ALA A 169 5.36 -23.44 -8.08
C ALA A 169 4.68 -24.47 -8.99
N GLY A 170 5.10 -25.74 -8.90
CA GLY A 170 4.41 -26.87 -9.54
C GLY A 170 4.41 -26.86 -11.07
N ALA A 171 5.28 -26.08 -11.70
CA ALA A 171 5.44 -26.03 -13.15
C ALA A 171 6.25 -27.24 -13.66
N THR A 172 6.00 -27.63 -14.93
CA THR A 172 6.88 -28.59 -15.60
C THR A 172 8.28 -28.01 -15.80
N SER A 173 9.29 -28.87 -16.04
CA SER A 173 10.66 -28.40 -16.29
C SER A 173 10.77 -27.49 -17.49
N GLU A 174 9.99 -27.77 -18.56
CA GLU A 174 9.94 -26.99 -19.80
C GLU A 174 9.34 -25.60 -19.53
N LEU A 175 8.20 -25.53 -18.81
CA LEU A 175 7.55 -24.29 -18.46
C LEU A 175 8.42 -23.42 -17.55
N ALA A 176 9.05 -24.04 -16.56
CA ALA A 176 9.98 -23.37 -15.64
C ALA A 176 11.23 -22.82 -16.38
N ALA A 177 11.74 -23.57 -17.37
CA ALA A 177 12.86 -23.10 -18.20
C ALA A 177 12.43 -21.92 -19.10
N ALA A 178 11.27 -22.03 -19.75
CA ALA A 178 10.72 -20.95 -20.58
C ALA A 178 10.44 -19.69 -19.75
N TYR A 179 9.92 -19.83 -18.52
CA TYR A 179 9.72 -18.73 -17.61
C TYR A 179 11.05 -18.04 -17.27
N ARG A 180 12.05 -18.80 -16.79
CA ARG A 180 13.37 -18.22 -16.45
C ARG A 180 14.05 -17.51 -17.61
N ALA A 181 13.85 -17.98 -18.83
CA ALA A 181 14.44 -17.35 -20.02
C ALA A 181 13.79 -15.99 -20.37
N ARG A 182 12.59 -15.72 -19.90
CA ARG A 182 11.81 -14.50 -20.23
C ARG A 182 11.65 -13.56 -19.04
N TYR A 183 11.82 -14.07 -17.81
CA TYR A 183 11.57 -13.31 -16.61
C TYR A 183 12.63 -12.26 -16.38
N LEU A 184 12.18 -11.03 -16.11
CA LEU A 184 13.00 -9.92 -15.65
C LEU A 184 12.60 -9.60 -14.21
N PRO A 185 13.59 -9.42 -13.30
CA PRO A 185 13.32 -8.97 -11.94
C PRO A 185 12.55 -7.65 -11.93
N ASN A 186 11.70 -7.47 -10.93
CA ASN A 186 10.97 -6.22 -10.76
C ASN A 186 11.91 -5.06 -10.46
N HIS A 187 11.74 -3.94 -11.15
CA HIS A 187 12.38 -2.69 -10.85
C HIS A 187 11.41 -1.76 -10.10
N ARG A 188 11.96 -0.87 -9.32
CA ARG A 188 11.19 0.13 -8.62
C ARG A 188 10.56 1.10 -9.63
N PRO A 189 9.24 1.37 -9.57
CA PRO A 189 8.63 2.41 -10.38
C PRO A 189 9.23 3.78 -10.02
N GLN A 190 9.20 4.75 -10.94
CA GLN A 190 9.80 6.07 -10.73
C GLN A 190 8.75 7.16 -10.80
N LEU A 191 8.48 7.80 -9.68
CA LEU A 191 7.65 8.99 -9.58
C LEU A 191 8.48 10.20 -9.97
N LEU A 192 8.14 10.88 -11.08
CA LEU A 192 8.96 11.95 -11.64
C LEU A 192 8.59 13.31 -11.09
N ARG A 193 7.27 13.61 -10.98
CA ARG A 193 6.80 14.92 -10.51
C ARG A 193 5.34 14.89 -10.09
N ILE A 194 4.97 15.88 -9.29
CA ILE A 194 3.60 16.22 -8.94
C ILE A 194 3.34 17.64 -9.41
N GLU A 195 2.28 17.79 -10.20
CA GLU A 195 1.81 19.09 -10.68
C GLU A 195 0.52 19.45 -9.95
N LEU A 196 0.42 20.72 -9.55
CA LEU A 196 -0.73 21.29 -8.87
C LEU A 196 -1.37 22.34 -9.80
N SER A 197 -2.65 22.27 -10.01
CA SER A 197 -3.39 23.24 -10.81
C SER A 197 -4.77 23.53 -10.24
N ASP A 198 -5.32 24.68 -10.57
CA ASP A 198 -6.71 25.01 -10.25
C ASP A 198 -7.62 24.01 -10.98
N ALA A 199 -8.54 23.38 -10.25
CA ALA A 199 -9.41 22.36 -10.83
C ALA A 199 -10.42 22.93 -11.82
N ALA A 200 -10.72 24.24 -11.73
CA ALA A 200 -11.72 24.89 -12.57
C ALA A 200 -11.15 25.34 -13.94
N ASP A 201 -9.95 25.91 -13.96
CA ASP A 201 -9.37 26.50 -15.18
C ASP A 201 -8.05 25.86 -15.63
N GLY A 202 -7.50 24.92 -14.82
CA GLY A 202 -6.25 24.22 -15.12
C GLY A 202 -4.99 25.06 -14.95
N ARG A 203 -5.09 26.27 -14.41
CA ARG A 203 -3.93 27.14 -14.18
C ARG A 203 -2.97 26.53 -13.16
N PRO A 204 -1.66 26.47 -13.44
CA PRO A 204 -0.68 25.99 -12.49
C PRO A 204 -0.73 26.75 -11.15
N LEU A 205 -0.62 26.05 -10.05
CA LEU A 205 -0.60 26.59 -8.70
C LEU A 205 0.76 26.30 -8.04
N PRO A 206 1.40 27.31 -7.42
CA PRO A 206 2.60 27.09 -6.66
C PRO A 206 2.27 26.39 -5.34
N ALA A 207 3.07 25.38 -4.95
CA ALA A 207 2.85 24.60 -3.74
C ALA A 207 2.92 25.42 -2.45
N ASP A 208 3.64 26.53 -2.47
CA ASP A 208 3.85 27.45 -1.34
C ASP A 208 2.76 28.51 -1.20
N ALA A 209 1.72 28.51 -2.05
CA ALA A 209 0.67 29.53 -2.03
C ALA A 209 -0.68 29.02 -2.60
N LEU A 210 -1.13 27.85 -2.15
CA LEU A 210 -2.39 27.24 -2.58
C LEU A 210 -3.59 28.06 -2.11
N PRO A 211 -4.65 28.20 -2.92
CA PRO A 211 -5.87 28.91 -2.53
C PRO A 211 -6.69 28.03 -1.55
N GLY A 212 -7.04 28.56 -0.37
CA GLY A 212 -7.97 27.89 0.54
C GLY A 212 -9.37 27.73 -0.04
N SER A 213 -10.15 26.80 0.48
CA SER A 213 -11.55 26.51 0.10
C SER A 213 -11.79 26.18 -1.38
N ARG A 214 -10.76 25.83 -2.12
CA ARG A 214 -10.87 25.49 -3.54
C ARG A 214 -10.34 24.09 -3.84
N PRO A 215 -10.93 23.39 -4.81
CA PRO A 215 -10.38 22.14 -5.30
C PRO A 215 -9.12 22.41 -6.12
N VAL A 216 -8.08 21.63 -5.83
CA VAL A 216 -6.80 21.60 -6.52
C VAL A 216 -6.71 20.29 -7.28
N ARG A 217 -6.44 20.35 -8.59
CA ARG A 217 -6.11 19.16 -9.36
C ARG A 217 -4.66 18.78 -9.10
N LEU A 218 -4.44 17.53 -8.73
CA LEU A 218 -3.14 16.91 -8.60
C LEU A 218 -2.90 16.02 -9.80
N ARG A 219 -1.72 16.12 -10.41
CA ARG A 219 -1.27 15.20 -11.45
C ARG A 219 0.06 14.60 -11.05
N ALA A 220 0.07 13.29 -10.86
CA ALA A 220 1.30 12.52 -10.68
C ALA A 220 1.79 12.01 -12.05
N SER A 221 3.08 12.25 -12.35
CA SER A 221 3.73 11.73 -13.56
C SER A 221 4.84 10.77 -13.16
N PHE A 222 4.94 9.65 -13.87
CA PHE A 222 5.94 8.62 -13.62
C PHE A 222 6.61 8.17 -14.92
N SER A 223 7.76 7.50 -14.82
CA SER A 223 8.49 7.00 -15.98
C SER A 223 7.66 5.99 -16.78
N ALA A 224 7.81 6.00 -18.09
CA ALA A 224 7.17 5.02 -18.96
C ALA A 224 7.62 3.58 -18.66
N ASP A 225 8.83 3.42 -18.13
CA ASP A 225 9.39 2.12 -17.74
C ASP A 225 8.91 1.63 -16.37
N SER A 226 8.04 2.40 -15.69
CA SER A 226 7.50 2.02 -14.38
C SER A 226 6.47 0.89 -14.43
N ALA A 227 5.90 0.58 -15.59
CA ALA A 227 4.96 -0.51 -15.81
C ALA A 227 5.62 -1.57 -16.70
N GLU A 228 6.29 -2.52 -16.10
CA GLU A 228 7.05 -3.56 -16.80
C GLU A 228 6.15 -4.67 -17.35
N ARG A 229 6.64 -5.34 -18.39
CA ARG A 229 6.02 -6.57 -18.90
C ARG A 229 6.75 -7.78 -18.34
N PHE A 230 6.00 -8.74 -17.85
CA PHE A 230 6.56 -9.96 -17.25
C PHE A 230 5.72 -11.18 -17.61
N PRO A 231 6.33 -12.36 -17.70
CA PRO A 231 5.61 -13.60 -17.99
C PRO A 231 4.85 -14.07 -16.75
N VAL A 232 3.63 -14.51 -16.95
CA VAL A 232 2.80 -15.21 -15.96
C VAL A 232 2.29 -16.52 -16.56
N VAL A 233 1.99 -17.47 -15.69
CA VAL A 233 1.30 -18.69 -16.12
C VAL A 233 -0.16 -18.34 -16.37
N ALA A 234 -0.66 -18.64 -17.55
CA ALA A 234 -2.08 -18.45 -17.86
C ALA A 234 -2.94 -19.24 -16.86
N PRO A 235 -4.14 -18.73 -16.49
CA PRO A 235 -5.06 -19.45 -15.63
C PRO A 235 -5.28 -20.88 -16.14
N GLU A 236 -5.22 -21.85 -15.24
CA GLU A 236 -5.47 -23.25 -15.58
C GLU A 236 -6.90 -23.42 -16.10
N LEU A 237 -7.01 -23.86 -17.34
CA LEU A 237 -8.24 -24.44 -17.84
C LEU A 237 -8.09 -25.97 -17.77
N PRO A 238 -9.08 -26.72 -17.28
CA PRO A 238 -8.94 -28.17 -17.02
C PRO A 238 -8.48 -29.01 -18.22
N THR A 239 -8.58 -28.47 -19.43
CA THR A 239 -8.32 -29.17 -20.70
C THR A 239 -7.13 -28.63 -21.49
N LEU A 240 -6.46 -27.57 -21.03
CA LEU A 240 -5.35 -26.95 -21.75
C LEU A 240 -4.05 -27.03 -20.96
N PRO A 241 -2.91 -27.27 -21.64
CA PRO A 241 -1.61 -27.23 -20.99
C PRO A 241 -1.32 -25.82 -20.46
N GLN A 242 -0.61 -25.72 -19.33
CA GLN A 242 -0.13 -24.45 -18.81
C GLN A 242 0.76 -23.75 -19.82
N THR A 243 0.50 -22.49 -20.09
CA THR A 243 1.27 -21.66 -21.02
C THR A 243 1.67 -20.34 -20.35
N LEU A 244 2.71 -19.71 -20.89
CA LEU A 244 3.12 -18.37 -20.46
C LEU A 244 2.45 -17.31 -21.33
N ILE A 245 1.88 -16.33 -20.68
CA ILE A 245 1.39 -15.10 -21.29
C ILE A 245 2.15 -13.91 -20.71
N ASP A 246 2.25 -12.81 -21.48
CA ASP A 246 2.81 -11.56 -20.96
C ASP A 246 1.72 -10.74 -20.29
N GLN A 247 2.01 -10.27 -19.09
CA GLN A 247 1.21 -9.31 -18.35
C GLN A 247 2.00 -8.02 -18.19
N THR A 248 1.32 -6.88 -18.24
CA THR A 248 1.89 -5.57 -17.90
C THR A 248 1.48 -5.22 -16.48
N GLU A 249 2.39 -4.67 -15.71
CA GLU A 249 2.11 -4.19 -14.37
C GLU A 249 1.02 -3.12 -14.36
N SER A 250 0.22 -3.12 -13.33
CA SER A 250 -0.64 -2.00 -12.98
C SER A 250 0.06 -1.09 -11.98
N LEU A 251 -0.11 0.22 -12.18
CA LEU A 251 0.44 1.24 -11.28
C LEU A 251 -0.68 1.88 -10.49
N GLN A 252 -0.46 2.05 -9.19
CA GLN A 252 -1.39 2.68 -8.27
C GLN A 252 -0.69 3.81 -7.53
N VAL A 253 -1.37 4.96 -7.41
CA VAL A 253 -0.93 6.09 -6.61
C VAL A 253 -1.83 6.26 -5.40
N ALA A 254 -1.24 6.26 -4.21
CA ALA A 254 -1.90 6.60 -2.96
C ALA A 254 -1.58 8.05 -2.58
N TRP A 255 -2.59 8.78 -2.09
CA TRP A 255 -2.53 10.19 -1.79
C TRP A 255 -2.73 10.43 -0.30
N PHE A 256 -1.83 11.21 0.32
CA PHE A 256 -1.90 11.54 1.74
C PHE A 256 -1.57 13.02 1.96
N ALA A 257 -2.26 13.65 2.90
CA ALA A 257 -2.00 15.05 3.26
C ALA A 257 -2.27 15.31 4.74
N THR A 258 -1.71 16.40 5.26
CA THR A 258 -1.96 16.86 6.63
C THR A 258 -3.34 17.47 6.82
N PHE A 259 -4.00 17.89 5.74
CA PHE A 259 -5.33 18.51 5.76
C PHE A 259 -6.05 18.31 4.42
N GLY A 260 -7.33 18.67 4.40
CA GLY A 260 -8.18 18.53 3.23
C GLY A 260 -8.65 17.10 3.00
N SER A 261 -9.27 16.88 1.85
CA SER A 261 -9.79 15.58 1.43
C SER A 261 -9.54 15.34 -0.04
N PHE A 262 -9.18 14.10 -0.39
CA PHE A 262 -9.06 13.69 -1.77
C PHE A 262 -10.38 13.11 -2.27
N GLU A 263 -10.68 13.32 -3.56
CA GLU A 263 -11.79 12.66 -4.21
C GLU A 263 -11.62 11.13 -4.18
N LEU A 264 -10.40 10.67 -4.43
CA LEU A 264 -10.01 9.26 -4.34
C LEU A 264 -8.79 9.11 -3.43
N GLY A 265 -8.84 8.18 -2.47
CA GLY A 265 -7.66 7.85 -1.65
C GLY A 265 -6.56 7.19 -2.48
N HIS A 266 -6.95 6.50 -3.56
CA HIS A 266 -6.05 5.82 -4.49
C HIS A 266 -6.54 6.03 -5.92
N THR A 267 -5.59 6.18 -6.84
CA THR A 267 -5.86 6.22 -8.28
C THR A 267 -5.03 5.16 -8.99
N VAL A 268 -5.60 4.52 -10.00
CA VAL A 268 -4.91 3.49 -10.81
C VAL A 268 -4.61 4.09 -12.17
N ALA A 269 -3.37 3.92 -12.63
CA ALA A 269 -3.01 4.34 -13.97
C ALA A 269 -3.61 3.37 -15.02
N PRO A 270 -4.36 3.86 -15.99
CA PRO A 270 -4.75 3.04 -17.14
C PRO A 270 -3.52 2.50 -17.87
N PRO A 271 -3.61 1.30 -18.47
CA PRO A 271 -2.49 0.71 -19.21
C PRO A 271 -1.91 1.68 -20.26
N GLY A 272 -0.58 1.82 -20.25
CA GLY A 272 0.15 2.69 -21.19
C GLY A 272 0.12 4.19 -20.85
N GLN A 273 -0.57 4.60 -19.80
CA GLN A 273 -0.50 5.98 -19.31
C GLN A 273 0.63 6.15 -18.31
N THR A 274 1.26 7.33 -18.36
CA THR A 274 2.35 7.74 -17.47
C THR A 274 1.94 8.83 -16.50
N THR A 275 0.65 9.09 -16.40
CA THR A 275 0.08 10.09 -15.49
C THR A 275 -1.23 9.61 -14.90
N VAL A 276 -1.52 10.07 -13.68
CA VAL A 276 -2.84 9.97 -13.05
C VAL A 276 -3.22 11.28 -12.40
N ASP A 277 -4.50 11.59 -12.44
CA ASP A 277 -5.06 12.79 -11.82
C ASP A 277 -5.86 12.44 -10.57
N ASN A 278 -5.93 13.39 -9.64
CA ASN A 278 -6.84 13.37 -8.50
C ASN A 278 -7.28 14.80 -8.17
N THR A 279 -8.35 14.94 -7.41
CA THR A 279 -8.81 16.22 -6.89
C THR A 279 -8.59 16.27 -5.37
N TRP A 280 -7.97 17.33 -4.91
CA TRP A 280 -7.75 17.61 -3.49
C TRP A 280 -8.53 18.85 -3.08
N THR A 281 -9.53 18.69 -2.23
CA THR A 281 -10.32 19.80 -1.68
C THR A 281 -9.64 20.33 -0.42
N LEU A 282 -9.18 21.57 -0.51
CA LEU A 282 -8.55 22.27 0.61
C LEU A 282 -9.60 22.76 1.60
N PRO A 283 -9.32 22.71 2.91
CA PRO A 283 -10.22 23.26 3.91
C PRO A 283 -10.28 24.79 3.79
N PRO A 284 -11.33 25.43 4.33
CA PRO A 284 -11.31 26.85 4.56
C PRO A 284 -10.13 27.23 5.46
N GLN A 285 -9.62 28.44 5.28
CA GLN A 285 -8.56 28.96 6.17
C GLN A 285 -9.00 28.82 7.64
N PRO A 286 -8.06 28.45 8.54
CA PRO A 286 -8.30 28.60 9.97
C PRO A 286 -8.66 30.05 10.30
N ASP A 287 -9.50 30.25 11.33
CA ASP A 287 -9.86 31.58 11.77
C ASP A 287 -8.64 32.49 11.92
N PRO A 288 -8.69 33.74 11.42
CA PRO A 288 -7.57 34.69 11.51
C PRO A 288 -7.05 34.93 12.92
N GLY A 289 -7.83 34.60 13.97
CA GLY A 289 -7.41 34.61 15.35
C GLY A 289 -6.43 33.50 15.73
N THR A 290 -6.36 32.44 14.97
CA THR A 290 -5.44 31.30 15.22
C THR A 290 -4.10 31.50 14.50
N LEU A 291 -4.13 32.13 13.34
CA LEU A 291 -2.96 32.51 12.56
C LEU A 291 -3.08 34.00 12.25
N GLY A 292 -2.05 34.79 12.49
CA GLY A 292 -2.06 36.24 12.18
C GLY A 292 -2.46 36.51 10.72
N PRO A 293 -2.95 37.72 10.40
CA PRO A 293 -3.37 38.09 9.04
C PRO A 293 -2.24 37.84 8.03
N GLY A 294 -2.54 37.12 6.93
CA GLY A 294 -1.58 36.82 5.88
C GLY A 294 -0.62 35.66 6.19
N THR A 295 -0.79 34.97 7.31
CA THR A 295 0.01 33.76 7.63
C THR A 295 -0.44 32.62 6.76
N LEU A 296 0.52 31.98 6.07
CA LEU A 296 0.28 30.78 5.28
C LEU A 296 0.22 29.55 6.21
N TRP A 297 -0.76 28.70 6.00
CA TRP A 297 -0.91 27.45 6.74
C TRP A 297 -0.01 26.37 6.14
N PRO A 298 1.06 25.93 6.85
CA PRO A 298 1.97 24.93 6.35
C PRO A 298 1.33 23.53 6.42
N GLY A 299 1.66 22.71 5.45
CA GLY A 299 1.26 21.31 5.40
C GLY A 299 2.16 20.48 4.53
N MET A 300 1.84 19.20 4.46
CA MET A 300 2.56 18.22 3.67
C MET A 300 1.61 17.41 2.81
N LEU A 301 2.08 17.07 1.63
CA LEU A 301 1.47 16.14 0.69
C LEU A 301 2.46 15.00 0.47
N TRP A 302 2.04 13.74 0.67
CA TRP A 302 2.81 12.55 0.38
C TRP A 302 2.11 11.76 -0.71
N ILE A 303 2.86 11.33 -1.69
CA ILE A 303 2.40 10.55 -2.81
C ILE A 303 3.20 9.27 -2.87
N VAL A 304 2.53 8.12 -2.89
CA VAL A 304 3.17 6.80 -2.96
C VAL A 304 2.74 6.13 -4.25
N LEU A 305 3.69 5.85 -5.13
CA LEU A 305 3.50 5.06 -6.34
C LEU A 305 3.87 3.61 -6.06
N ARG A 306 3.00 2.68 -6.44
CA ARG A 306 3.21 1.25 -6.29
C ARG A 306 2.90 0.52 -7.61
N ASP A 307 3.74 -0.44 -7.99
CA ASP A 307 3.42 -1.42 -9.02
C ASP A 307 2.72 -2.67 -8.45
N SER A 308 2.23 -3.53 -9.34
CA SER A 308 1.51 -4.76 -8.95
C SER A 308 2.42 -5.88 -8.46
N ARG A 309 3.75 -5.77 -8.59
CA ARG A 309 4.74 -6.70 -8.08
C ARG A 309 5.40 -6.26 -6.77
N GLY A 310 5.00 -5.11 -6.21
CA GLY A 310 5.41 -4.64 -4.89
C GLY A 310 6.55 -3.61 -4.89
N GLY A 311 7.01 -3.16 -6.05
CA GLY A 311 7.92 -2.02 -6.15
C GLY A 311 7.23 -0.73 -5.70
N LEU A 312 8.00 0.15 -5.05
CA LEU A 312 7.50 1.37 -4.42
C LEU A 312 8.42 2.56 -4.69
N ASP A 313 7.80 3.68 -5.02
CA ASP A 313 8.44 4.99 -4.97
C ASP A 313 7.54 6.03 -4.32
N TRP A 314 8.11 7.14 -3.85
CA TRP A 314 7.31 8.20 -3.21
C TRP A 314 7.93 9.56 -3.37
N MET A 315 7.08 10.56 -3.21
CA MET A 315 7.46 11.97 -3.19
C MET A 315 6.78 12.65 -2.01
N GLU A 316 7.52 13.55 -1.37
CA GLU A 316 7.09 14.41 -0.28
C GLU A 316 7.10 15.86 -0.77
N LEU A 317 5.99 16.55 -0.64
CA LEU A 317 5.85 17.91 -1.13
C LEU A 317 5.34 18.82 0.00
N PRO A 318 6.19 19.73 0.51
CA PRO A 318 5.72 20.77 1.42
C PRO A 318 4.77 21.72 0.69
N VAL A 319 3.67 22.06 1.33
CA VAL A 319 2.65 22.95 0.78
C VAL A 319 2.30 24.04 1.78
N LYS A 320 1.77 25.17 1.27
CA LYS A 320 1.22 26.22 2.11
C LYS A 320 -0.10 26.69 1.52
N VAL A 321 -1.09 26.90 2.38
CA VAL A 321 -2.44 27.38 2.01
C VAL A 321 -2.62 28.82 2.47
N LYS A 322 -3.18 29.66 1.58
CA LYS A 322 -3.54 31.06 1.84
C LYS A 322 -4.89 31.16 2.50
#